data_8d03eace21e7386b33f232ae01370c53
#
_entry.id   8d03eace21e7386b33f232ae01370c53
#
_cell.length_a   1.000
_cell.length_b   1.000
_cell.length_c   1.000
_cell.angle_alpha   90.00
_cell.angle_beta   90.00
_cell.angle_gamma   90.00
#
_symmetry.space_group_name_H-M   'P 1'
#
loop_
_entity.id
_entity.type
_entity.pdbx_description
1 polymer ?
#
loop_
_entity_poly.entity_id
_entity_poly.type
_entity_poly.pdbx_seq_one_letter_code
_entity_poly.pdbx_strand_id
1 'polypeptide(L)'
;MYHHHRKCGHGHPGMGFGPFGKQFGRAFAGNQYRVPVNVLKTESSYEIFVIAPDRAKEDFKISLKGNELTIAYQAKEDIKENQQWIRNEFTKASFERTFVIDETIESEGIKAEYKNGVLQVTLPFVPGSAKPAQEIAVA
;
A
#
# COMPACT_ATOMS: atom_id res chain seq x y z
N MET A 1 46.58 -25.47 3.68
CA MET A 1 45.72 -24.35 3.28
C MET A 1 44.28 -24.82 3.27
N TYR A 2 43.54 -24.40 4.23
CA TYR A 2 42.11 -24.81 4.36
C TYR A 2 41.21 -23.65 4.02
N HIS A 3 40.48 -23.75 2.89
CA HIS A 3 39.45 -22.82 2.53
C HIS A 3 38.13 -23.30 3.11
N HIS A 4 37.72 -22.69 4.20
CA HIS A 4 36.35 -22.89 4.71
C HIS A 4 35.38 -21.96 3.98
N HIS A 5 34.73 -22.52 2.97
CA HIS A 5 33.52 -21.88 2.44
C HIS A 5 32.37 -22.14 3.37
N ARG A 6 32.08 -21.19 4.25
CA ARG A 6 30.82 -21.19 4.98
C ARG A 6 29.73 -20.63 4.05
N LYS A 7 28.97 -21.53 3.49
CA LYS A 7 27.68 -21.15 2.87
C LYS A 7 26.71 -20.82 3.99
N CYS A 8 26.55 -19.55 4.29
CA CYS A 8 25.42 -19.07 5.08
C CYS A 8 24.21 -18.89 4.17
N GLY A 9 23.53 -19.99 3.88
CA GLY A 9 22.21 -19.96 3.30
C GLY A 9 21.16 -19.80 4.38
N HIS A 10 20.87 -18.58 4.78
CA HIS A 10 19.71 -18.31 5.61
C HIS A 10 18.58 -17.86 4.68
N GLY A 11 17.90 -18.84 4.12
CA GLY A 11 16.61 -18.62 3.54
C GLY A 11 15.61 -18.35 4.66
N HIS A 12 15.26 -17.10 4.85
CA HIS A 12 14.11 -16.81 5.70
C HIS A 12 12.84 -17.15 4.92
N PRO A 13 12.04 -18.11 5.41
CA PRO A 13 10.72 -18.33 4.82
C PRO A 13 9.93 -17.04 4.96
N GLY A 14 9.53 -16.47 3.85
CA GLY A 14 8.68 -15.30 3.86
C GLY A 14 7.42 -15.57 4.68
N MET A 15 7.22 -14.81 5.74
CA MET A 15 5.99 -14.88 6.51
C MET A 15 4.85 -14.32 5.66
N GLY A 16 4.00 -15.20 5.18
CA GLY A 16 2.76 -14.81 4.55
C GLY A 16 1.78 -14.34 5.63
N PHE A 17 1.55 -13.04 5.70
CA PHE A 17 0.53 -12.49 6.59
C PHE A 17 -0.84 -12.56 5.93
N GLY A 18 -1.66 -13.57 6.28
CA GLY A 18 -3.09 -13.62 6.01
C GLY A 18 -3.51 -13.47 4.54
N PRO A 19 -4.83 -13.35 4.28
CA PRO A 19 -5.36 -13.21 2.91
C PRO A 19 -4.89 -11.92 2.20
N PHE A 20 -4.51 -10.89 2.92
CA PHE A 20 -3.92 -9.68 2.34
C PHE A 20 -2.44 -9.85 1.95
N GLY A 21 -1.68 -10.74 2.60
CA GLY A 21 -0.25 -10.90 2.37
C GLY A 21 0.12 -11.36 0.96
N LYS A 22 -0.71 -12.20 0.34
CA LYS A 22 -0.45 -12.70 -1.02
C LYS A 22 -0.67 -11.66 -2.12
N GLN A 23 -1.49 -10.66 -1.88
CA GLN A 23 -1.81 -9.63 -2.86
C GLN A 23 -0.83 -8.47 -2.83
N PHE A 24 -0.22 -8.22 -1.68
CA PHE A 24 0.84 -7.22 -1.56
C PHE A 24 2.18 -7.72 -2.09
N GLY A 25 2.34 -9.01 -2.32
CA GLY A 25 3.58 -9.66 -2.75
C GLY A 25 3.81 -9.68 -4.25
N ARG A 26 2.94 -9.10 -5.08
CA ARG A 26 3.26 -8.94 -6.49
C ARG A 26 4.33 -7.89 -6.65
N ALA A 27 5.59 -8.37 -6.68
CA ALA A 27 6.71 -7.55 -7.05
C ALA A 27 6.47 -7.03 -8.47
N PHE A 28 6.28 -5.73 -8.59
CA PHE A 28 6.42 -5.07 -9.87
C PHE A 28 7.87 -5.29 -10.32
N ALA A 29 8.05 -6.09 -11.37
CA ALA A 29 9.36 -6.27 -11.99
C ALA A 29 9.80 -4.92 -12.57
N GLY A 30 10.82 -4.31 -11.97
CA GLY A 30 11.39 -3.06 -12.41
C GLY A 30 11.77 -2.14 -11.25
N ASN A 31 12.67 -1.22 -11.49
CA ASN A 31 13.12 -0.18 -10.56
C ASN A 31 12.04 0.87 -10.27
N GLN A 32 10.80 0.43 -10.03
CA GLN A 32 9.74 1.35 -9.68
C GLN A 32 9.82 1.72 -8.21
N TYR A 33 9.81 3.01 -7.96
CA TYR A 33 9.70 3.56 -6.62
C TYR A 33 8.45 3.00 -5.92
N ARG A 34 8.69 2.35 -4.80
CA ARG A 34 7.60 1.85 -3.95
C ARG A 34 7.31 2.85 -2.86
N VAL A 35 6.12 3.45 -2.95
CA VAL A 35 5.62 4.27 -1.86
C VAL A 35 5.27 3.37 -0.67
N PRO A 36 5.70 3.69 0.56
CA PRO A 36 5.30 2.92 1.74
C PRO A 36 3.80 3.03 2.00
N VAL A 37 3.17 1.92 2.33
CA VAL A 37 1.75 1.85 2.63
C VAL A 37 1.54 1.04 3.91
N ASN A 38 0.77 1.60 4.83
CA ASN A 38 0.26 0.88 6.00
C ASN A 38 -1.24 0.62 5.83
N VAL A 39 -1.69 -0.54 6.22
CA VAL A 39 -3.11 -0.88 6.24
C VAL A 39 -3.51 -1.25 7.65
N LEU A 40 -4.48 -0.53 8.18
CA LEU A 40 -5.04 -0.72 9.52
C LEU A 40 -6.48 -1.21 9.41
N LYS A 41 -6.83 -2.19 10.19
CA LYS A 41 -8.22 -2.63 10.34
C LYS A 41 -8.78 -2.12 11.67
N THR A 42 -9.90 -1.42 11.60
CA THR A 42 -10.69 -1.01 12.77
C THR A 42 -11.94 -1.87 12.90
N GLU A 43 -12.77 -1.60 13.89
CA GLU A 43 -14.07 -2.29 14.03
C GLU A 43 -15.06 -1.95 12.91
N SER A 44 -14.89 -0.78 12.26
CA SER A 44 -15.84 -0.26 11.29
C SER A 44 -15.28 -0.05 9.88
N SER A 45 -13.97 -0.17 9.71
CA SER A 45 -13.32 0.14 8.41
C SER A 45 -11.94 -0.49 8.26
N TYR A 46 -11.46 -0.53 7.03
CA TYR A 46 -10.03 -0.55 6.75
C TYR A 46 -9.53 0.86 6.49
N GLU A 47 -8.32 1.16 6.94
CA GLU A 47 -7.67 2.43 6.67
C GLU A 47 -6.33 2.20 5.99
N ILE A 48 -6.15 2.80 4.83
CA ILE A 48 -4.91 2.71 4.05
C ILE A 48 -4.18 4.03 4.20
N PHE A 49 -2.95 3.98 4.68
CA PHE A 49 -2.06 5.14 4.82
C PHE A 49 -0.96 5.05 3.78
N VAL A 50 -0.96 5.94 2.82
CA VAL A 50 0.08 6.06 1.81
C VAL A 50 1.02 7.17 2.22
N ILE A 51 2.26 6.84 2.51
CA ILE A 51 3.28 7.79 2.96
C ILE A 51 3.89 8.46 1.74
N ALA A 52 3.36 9.62 1.40
CA ALA A 52 3.68 10.30 0.15
C ALA A 52 3.84 11.81 0.40
N PRO A 53 4.92 12.23 1.09
CA PRO A 53 5.10 13.64 1.43
C PRO A 53 5.41 14.50 0.22
N ASP A 54 5.22 15.80 0.38
CA ASP A 54 5.56 16.85 -0.58
C ASP A 54 4.91 16.64 -1.96
N ARG A 55 3.60 16.38 -1.95
CA ARG A 55 2.80 16.20 -3.17
C ARG A 55 1.53 17.05 -3.09
N ALA A 56 0.99 17.37 -4.25
CA ALA A 56 -0.29 18.04 -4.35
C ALA A 56 -1.44 17.02 -4.34
N LYS A 57 -2.48 17.28 -3.56
CA LYS A 57 -3.65 16.40 -3.47
C LYS A 57 -4.35 16.18 -4.82
N GLU A 58 -4.27 17.17 -5.71
CA GLU A 58 -4.88 17.14 -7.02
C GLU A 58 -4.25 16.12 -7.98
N ASP A 59 -3.01 15.71 -7.69
CA ASP A 59 -2.27 14.76 -8.52
C ASP A 59 -2.48 13.30 -8.11
N PHE A 60 -3.23 13.06 -7.02
CA PHE A 60 -3.67 11.72 -6.65
C PHE A 60 -4.94 11.34 -7.38
N LYS A 61 -5.01 10.10 -7.81
CA LYS A 61 -6.21 9.47 -8.35
C LYS A 61 -6.53 8.21 -7.60
N ILE A 62 -7.77 8.09 -7.18
CA ILE A 62 -8.28 6.88 -6.54
C ILE A 62 -9.44 6.39 -7.39
N SER A 63 -9.36 5.15 -7.83
CA SER A 63 -10.40 4.54 -8.64
C SER A 63 -10.75 3.16 -8.11
N LEU A 64 -12.02 2.83 -8.22
CA LEU A 64 -12.54 1.51 -7.89
C LEU A 64 -13.11 0.90 -9.18
N LYS A 65 -12.57 -0.24 -9.57
CA LYS A 65 -13.04 -1.00 -10.72
C LYS A 65 -13.34 -2.43 -10.28
N GLY A 66 -14.61 -2.77 -10.24
CA GLY A 66 -15.02 -4.04 -9.66
C GLY A 66 -14.64 -4.12 -8.19
N ASN A 67 -13.75 -5.04 -7.85
CA ASN A 67 -13.20 -5.22 -6.52
C ASN A 67 -11.74 -4.74 -6.38
N GLU A 68 -11.23 -4.02 -7.37
CA GLU A 68 -9.86 -3.48 -7.35
C GLU A 68 -9.86 -1.98 -7.07
N LEU A 69 -9.28 -1.60 -5.93
CA LEU A 69 -9.05 -0.22 -5.57
C LEU A 69 -7.64 0.17 -6.00
N THR A 70 -7.54 1.15 -6.87
CA THR A 70 -6.24 1.66 -7.35
C THR A 70 -6.00 3.06 -6.82
N ILE A 71 -4.85 3.24 -6.19
CA ILE A 71 -4.35 4.53 -5.72
C ILE A 71 -3.14 4.88 -6.56
N ALA A 72 -3.22 5.97 -7.29
CA ALA A 72 -2.18 6.42 -8.19
C ALA A 72 -1.79 7.87 -7.93
N TYR A 73 -0.56 8.19 -8.21
CA TYR A 73 -0.03 9.54 -8.21
C TYR A 73 0.74 9.79 -9.50
N GLN A 74 0.44 10.89 -10.16
CA GLN A 74 1.16 11.32 -11.35
C GLN A 74 2.11 12.45 -11.00
N ALA A 75 3.41 12.18 -11.11
CA ALA A 75 4.43 13.19 -10.85
C ALA A 75 4.42 14.27 -11.92
N LYS A 76 4.66 15.51 -11.49
CA LYS A 76 4.98 16.63 -12.36
C LYS A 76 6.49 16.84 -12.36
N GLU A 77 7.05 17.23 -13.51
CA GLU A 77 8.46 17.55 -13.58
C GLU A 77 8.75 18.87 -12.88
N ASP A 78 9.52 18.81 -11.79
CA ASP A 78 9.91 19.99 -11.00
C ASP A 78 11.32 20.49 -11.32
N ILE A 79 12.10 19.77 -12.12
CA ILE A 79 13.49 20.14 -12.42
C ILE A 79 13.54 21.10 -13.62
N LYS A 80 14.06 22.29 -13.38
CA LYS A 80 14.34 23.26 -14.44
C LYS A 80 15.69 22.90 -15.12
N GLU A 81 15.84 23.30 -16.40
CA GLU A 81 17.03 22.99 -17.21
C GLU A 81 18.37 23.36 -16.57
N ASN A 82 18.39 24.37 -15.68
CA ASN A 82 19.59 24.86 -15.03
C ASN A 82 19.80 24.32 -13.61
N GLN A 83 19.07 23.27 -13.23
CA GLN A 83 19.13 22.69 -11.89
C GLN A 83 19.63 21.24 -11.95
N GLN A 84 20.46 20.91 -10.98
CA GLN A 84 21.04 19.58 -10.85
C GLN A 84 21.01 19.14 -9.39
N TRP A 85 20.53 17.93 -9.14
CA TRP A 85 20.61 17.32 -7.83
C TRP A 85 22.06 16.91 -7.53
N ILE A 86 22.62 17.38 -6.44
CA ILE A 86 23.90 16.90 -5.93
C ILE A 86 23.68 15.62 -5.11
N ARG A 87 22.59 15.59 -4.35
CA ARG A 87 22.15 14.40 -3.62
C ARG A 87 20.62 14.31 -3.70
N ASN A 88 20.14 13.13 -4.02
CA ASN A 88 18.70 12.87 -4.11
C ASN A 88 18.41 11.53 -3.45
N GLU A 89 17.93 11.57 -2.21
CA GLU A 89 17.53 10.39 -1.44
C GLU A 89 16.03 10.18 -1.44
N PHE A 90 15.26 11.24 -1.65
CA PHE A 90 13.82 11.20 -1.75
C PHE A 90 13.36 11.60 -3.15
N THR A 91 12.44 10.86 -3.71
CA THR A 91 11.86 11.16 -5.02
C THR A 91 10.34 11.25 -4.97
N LYS A 92 9.79 12.23 -5.68
CA LYS A 92 8.35 12.37 -5.91
C LYS A 92 7.90 11.63 -7.17
N ALA A 93 8.44 10.46 -7.41
CA ALA A 93 8.09 9.68 -8.59
C ALA A 93 6.62 9.27 -8.61
N SER A 94 6.10 9.08 -9.81
CA SER A 94 4.78 8.50 -10.02
C SER A 94 4.71 7.09 -9.44
N PHE A 95 3.56 6.74 -8.90
CA PHE A 95 3.32 5.39 -8.39
C PHE A 95 1.89 4.96 -8.65
N GLU A 96 1.69 3.67 -8.59
CA GLU A 96 0.37 3.04 -8.64
C GLU A 96 0.36 1.86 -7.68
N ARG A 97 -0.64 1.81 -6.82
CA ARG A 97 -0.88 0.71 -5.88
C ARG A 97 -2.31 0.22 -6.05
N THR A 98 -2.46 -1.09 -6.19
CA THR A 98 -3.77 -1.72 -6.33
C THR A 98 -4.03 -2.66 -5.16
N PHE A 99 -5.23 -2.54 -4.60
CA PHE A 99 -5.71 -3.36 -3.49
C PHE A 99 -7.00 -4.05 -3.91
N VAL A 100 -7.10 -5.33 -3.61
CA VAL A 100 -8.35 -6.06 -3.83
C VAL A 100 -9.20 -5.92 -2.58
N ILE A 101 -10.41 -5.44 -2.76
CA ILE A 101 -11.41 -5.30 -1.69
C ILE A 101 -12.51 -6.34 -1.87
N ASP A 102 -13.16 -6.69 -0.77
CA ASP A 102 -14.24 -7.65 -0.78
C ASP A 102 -15.62 -6.98 -0.60
N GLU A 103 -16.66 -7.80 -0.58
CA GLU A 103 -18.04 -7.34 -0.45
C GLU A 103 -18.37 -6.73 0.91
N THR A 104 -17.48 -6.86 1.90
CA THR A 104 -17.69 -6.25 3.22
C THR A 104 -17.47 -4.75 3.22
N ILE A 105 -16.88 -4.20 2.17
CA ILE A 105 -16.60 -2.79 2.03
C ILE A 105 -17.74 -2.09 1.30
N GLU A 106 -18.25 -1.02 1.93
CA GLU A 106 -19.22 -0.13 1.32
C GLU A 106 -18.53 0.83 0.35
N SER A 107 -18.59 0.51 -0.94
CA SER A 107 -17.85 1.24 -1.97
C SER A 107 -18.26 2.71 -2.10
N GLU A 108 -19.52 3.04 -1.86
CA GLU A 108 -20.00 4.42 -1.91
C GLU A 108 -19.54 5.26 -0.71
N GLY A 109 -19.16 4.60 0.38
CA GLY A 109 -18.66 5.26 1.58
C GLY A 109 -17.15 5.49 1.61
N ILE A 110 -16.42 5.09 0.58
CA ILE A 110 -14.96 5.26 0.51
C ILE A 110 -14.61 6.74 0.50
N LYS A 111 -13.71 7.13 1.39
CA LYS A 111 -13.25 8.51 1.54
C LYS A 111 -11.73 8.56 1.50
N ALA A 112 -11.20 9.68 1.02
CA ALA A 112 -9.77 9.91 1.00
C ALA A 112 -9.46 11.33 1.49
N GLU A 113 -8.41 11.44 2.28
CA GLU A 113 -7.91 12.72 2.79
C GLU A 113 -6.38 12.75 2.68
N TYR A 114 -5.83 13.83 2.18
CA TYR A 114 -4.39 14.06 2.14
C TYR A 114 -4.01 15.12 3.15
N LYS A 115 -3.22 14.74 4.15
CA LYS A 115 -2.82 15.63 5.24
C LYS A 115 -1.44 15.24 5.77
N ASN A 116 -0.61 16.24 6.01
CA ASN A 116 0.74 16.06 6.58
C ASN A 116 1.62 15.06 5.81
N GLY A 117 1.50 15.03 4.48
CA GLY A 117 2.28 14.11 3.66
C GLY A 117 1.78 12.66 3.63
N VAL A 118 0.60 12.41 4.18
CA VAL A 118 0.00 11.08 4.22
C VAL A 118 -1.37 11.12 3.54
N LEU A 119 -1.57 10.25 2.56
CA LEU A 119 -2.88 10.01 1.98
C LEU A 119 -3.56 8.90 2.78
N GLN A 120 -4.63 9.24 3.46
CA GLN A 120 -5.47 8.30 4.20
C GLN A 120 -6.71 7.96 3.38
N VAL A 121 -6.92 6.68 3.12
CA VAL A 121 -8.12 6.18 2.43
C VAL A 121 -8.89 5.30 3.42
N THR A 122 -10.11 5.68 3.69
CA THR A 122 -11.02 4.96 4.61
C THR A 122 -11.99 4.12 3.80
N LEU A 123 -12.02 2.83 4.08
CA LEU A 123 -12.89 1.84 3.44
C LEU A 123 -13.88 1.32 4.48
N PRO A 124 -15.06 1.92 4.63
CA PRO A 124 -16.02 1.52 5.65
C PRO A 124 -16.64 0.15 5.32
N PHE A 125 -16.94 -0.61 6.37
CA PHE A 125 -17.66 -1.86 6.22
C PHE A 125 -19.15 -1.60 5.99
N VAL A 126 -19.77 -2.48 5.21
CA VAL A 126 -21.22 -2.49 5.08
C VAL A 126 -21.83 -2.79 6.46
N PRO A 127 -22.82 -2.01 6.94
CA PRO A 127 -23.48 -2.28 8.22
C PRO A 127 -24.01 -3.71 8.29
N GLY A 128 -23.65 -4.43 9.37
CA GLY A 128 -24.04 -5.82 9.59
C GLY A 128 -23.18 -6.87 8.88
N SER A 129 -22.17 -6.48 8.10
CA SER A 129 -21.23 -7.41 7.46
C SER A 129 -20.08 -7.89 8.37
N ALA A 130 -19.87 -7.20 9.49
CA ALA A 130 -18.92 -7.66 10.50
C ALA A 130 -19.46 -8.94 11.14
N LYS A 131 -18.93 -10.09 10.72
CA LYS A 131 -19.24 -11.35 11.39
C LYS A 131 -18.65 -11.32 12.79
N PRO A 132 -19.47 -11.56 13.83
CA PRO A 132 -18.91 -11.69 15.17
C PRO A 132 -17.89 -12.84 15.18
N ALA A 133 -16.85 -12.70 15.99
CA ALA A 133 -15.88 -13.75 16.17
C ALA A 133 -16.60 -15.04 16.57
N GLN A 134 -16.48 -16.07 15.74
CA GLN A 134 -17.06 -17.36 16.01
C GLN A 134 -16.10 -18.18 16.84
N GLU A 135 -16.48 -18.49 18.04
CA GLU A 135 -15.71 -19.40 18.89
C GLU A 135 -16.02 -20.83 18.47
N ILE A 136 -14.97 -21.55 18.07
CA ILE A 136 -15.10 -22.95 17.67
C ILE A 136 -14.67 -23.81 18.87
N ALA A 137 -15.61 -24.57 19.38
CA ALA A 137 -15.31 -25.53 20.44
C ALA A 137 -14.53 -26.72 19.89
N VAL A 138 -13.44 -27.08 20.57
CA VAL A 138 -12.65 -28.27 20.23
C VAL A 138 -13.30 -29.48 20.88
N ALA A 139 -13.65 -30.44 20.08
CA ALA A 139 -14.22 -31.72 20.54
C ALA A 139 -13.09 -32.68 20.98
#